data_f140454762e4992dd2983f2b5a6f9021
#
_entry.id   f140454762e4992dd2983f2b5a6f9021
#
_cell.length_a   1.000
_cell.length_b   1.000
_cell.length_c   1.000
_cell.angle_alpha   90.00
_cell.angle_beta   90.00
_cell.angle_gamma   90.00
#
_symmetry.space_group_name_H-M   'P 1'
#
loop_
_entity.id
_entity.type
_entity.pdbx_description
1 polymer ?
#
loop_
_entity_poly.entity_id
_entity_poly.type
_entity_poly.pdbx_seq_one_letter_code
_entity_poly.pdbx_strand_id
1 'polypeptide(L)'
;MAVKDGDGWAECGLGHRHWGIHGASGLLLVHHDPLGVPHVLMQERSLWSHHGGTWGLPGGARDSHEDAVTSALREAREEATLGGDGFRVQGVFLDDHGGWSFETVIAESAELVPARPANSESTDLRWLPLPELTGRKLHPGFAATWDRVRAAIRPETIVLDVANIIGARAEHGWWKDRLGATTRLLTEVAELRLTHPVLSQWFPRVVAVVEGAARSTPEITGLQVVAATGSGDDAIVDIVGQVKPWERVLVVTADRRLKERVAELGAETEGPRWLLSQLGRGRD
;
A
#
# COMPACT_ATOMS: atom_id res chain seq x y z
N MET A 1 16.49 10.81 22.49
CA MET A 1 16.59 9.53 21.82
C MET A 1 15.42 8.69 22.30
N ALA A 2 14.63 8.15 21.40
CA ALA A 2 13.61 7.18 21.77
C ALA A 2 14.30 5.91 22.33
N VAL A 3 13.69 5.30 23.34
CA VAL A 3 14.24 4.12 24.00
C VAL A 3 13.99 2.91 23.10
N LYS A 4 15.04 2.15 22.74
CA LYS A 4 14.88 0.82 22.14
C LYS A 4 14.42 -0.12 23.25
N ASP A 5 13.16 -0.52 23.20
CA ASP A 5 12.51 -1.37 24.21
C ASP A 5 11.77 -2.58 23.61
N GLY A 6 11.87 -2.77 22.29
CA GLY A 6 11.25 -3.88 21.57
C GLY A 6 11.96 -5.22 21.70
N ASP A 7 13.27 -5.21 22.01
CA ASP A 7 14.10 -6.41 22.04
C ASP A 7 13.70 -7.36 23.16
N GLY A 8 13.45 -8.61 22.81
CA GLY A 8 13.11 -9.67 23.76
C GLY A 8 12.22 -10.75 23.15
N TRP A 9 12.05 -11.84 23.88
CA TRP A 9 11.22 -12.95 23.49
C TRP A 9 9.81 -12.81 24.05
N ALA A 10 8.79 -12.91 23.20
CA ALA A 10 7.39 -13.00 23.56
C ALA A 10 6.82 -14.37 23.21
N GLU A 11 5.82 -14.81 23.96
CA GLU A 11 5.03 -16.00 23.65
C GLU A 11 3.68 -15.57 23.08
N CYS A 12 3.27 -16.14 21.96
CA CYS A 12 1.99 -15.84 21.33
C CYS A 12 0.88 -16.78 21.81
N GLY A 13 -0.36 -16.44 21.48
CA GLY A 13 -1.55 -17.23 21.82
C GLY A 13 -1.57 -18.64 21.21
N LEU A 14 -0.70 -18.92 20.23
CA LEU A 14 -0.51 -20.24 19.62
C LEU A 14 0.59 -21.07 20.30
N GLY A 15 1.21 -20.56 21.38
CA GLY A 15 2.28 -21.23 22.12
C GLY A 15 3.65 -21.18 21.44
N HIS A 16 3.85 -20.32 20.44
CA HIS A 16 5.13 -20.13 19.79
C HIS A 16 5.89 -18.96 20.44
N ARG A 17 7.23 -19.00 20.37
CA ARG A 17 8.10 -17.91 20.83
C ARG A 17 8.57 -17.09 19.63
N HIS A 18 8.48 -15.79 19.77
CA HIS A 18 8.85 -14.83 18.74
C HIS A 18 9.77 -13.75 19.32
N TRP A 19 10.64 -13.20 18.47
CA TRP A 19 11.44 -12.04 18.82
C TRP A 19 10.61 -10.76 18.65
N GLY A 20 10.73 -9.84 19.60
CA GLY A 20 9.99 -8.58 19.66
C GLY A 20 8.83 -8.62 20.66
N ILE A 21 9.01 -7.99 21.84
CA ILE A 21 7.99 -8.02 22.91
C ILE A 21 6.73 -7.21 22.55
N HIS A 22 6.84 -6.24 21.64
CA HIS A 22 5.73 -5.44 21.14
C HIS A 22 5.29 -5.86 19.72
N GLY A 23 5.68 -7.06 19.26
CA GLY A 23 5.56 -7.51 17.90
C GLY A 23 6.79 -7.21 17.06
N ALA A 24 6.72 -7.52 15.77
CA ALA A 24 7.80 -7.28 14.82
C ALA A 24 7.25 -6.81 13.48
N SER A 25 8.09 -6.16 12.68
CA SER A 25 7.72 -5.73 11.34
C SER A 25 8.88 -5.91 10.36
N GLY A 26 8.52 -6.09 9.07
CA GLY A 26 9.51 -6.21 8.01
C GLY A 26 9.05 -5.50 6.74
N LEU A 27 10.02 -5.00 5.98
CA LEU A 27 9.77 -4.27 4.74
C LEU A 27 9.82 -5.21 3.54
N LEU A 28 8.68 -5.40 2.87
CA LEU A 28 8.61 -5.99 1.54
C LEU A 28 8.70 -4.87 0.50
N LEU A 29 9.93 -4.54 0.10
CA LEU A 29 10.18 -3.55 -0.92
C LEU A 29 10.11 -4.18 -2.30
N VAL A 30 9.28 -3.61 -3.18
CA VAL A 30 8.97 -4.13 -4.52
C VAL A 30 9.37 -3.12 -5.58
N HIS A 31 10.05 -3.57 -6.62
CA HIS A 31 10.31 -2.82 -7.85
C HIS A 31 9.78 -3.62 -9.03
N HIS A 32 9.05 -2.97 -9.94
CA HIS A 32 8.64 -3.58 -11.19
C HIS A 32 9.58 -3.12 -12.31
N ASP A 33 10.22 -4.06 -13.00
CA ASP A 33 11.05 -3.74 -14.14
C ASP A 33 10.23 -3.24 -15.35
N PRO A 34 10.86 -2.75 -16.42
CA PRO A 34 10.14 -2.27 -17.60
C PRO A 34 9.23 -3.29 -18.27
N LEU A 35 9.44 -4.60 -18.01
CA LEU A 35 8.59 -5.70 -18.50
C LEU A 35 7.46 -6.03 -17.51
N GLY A 36 7.40 -5.35 -16.37
CA GLY A 36 6.41 -5.58 -15.32
C GLY A 36 6.75 -6.76 -14.41
N VAL A 37 7.96 -7.31 -14.47
CA VAL A 37 8.37 -8.36 -13.54
C VAL A 37 8.67 -7.74 -12.18
N PRO A 38 7.97 -8.16 -11.12
CA PRO A 38 8.26 -7.67 -9.78
C PRO A 38 9.55 -8.29 -9.24
N HIS A 39 10.41 -7.42 -8.71
CA HIS A 39 11.61 -7.75 -7.96
C HIS A 39 11.39 -7.37 -6.50
N VAL A 40 11.76 -8.23 -5.59
CA VAL A 40 11.63 -8.01 -4.15
C VAL A 40 13.00 -7.99 -3.50
N LEU A 41 13.20 -7.05 -2.57
CA LEU A 41 14.41 -6.99 -1.79
C LEU A 41 14.35 -8.02 -0.67
N MET A 42 15.28 -8.97 -0.69
CA MET A 42 15.35 -10.06 0.28
C MET A 42 16.73 -10.09 0.93
N GLN A 43 16.77 -10.51 2.21
CA GLN A 43 18.02 -10.77 2.93
C GLN A 43 18.19 -12.26 3.21
N GLU A 44 19.40 -12.78 3.06
CA GLU A 44 19.81 -14.07 3.56
C GLU A 44 20.28 -13.95 5.00
N ARG A 45 19.60 -14.60 5.93
CA ARG A 45 19.89 -14.55 7.37
C ARG A 45 21.13 -15.34 7.70
N SER A 46 22.04 -14.76 8.50
CA SER A 46 23.24 -15.42 8.96
C SER A 46 22.93 -16.74 9.68
N LEU A 47 23.78 -17.76 9.50
CA LEU A 47 23.58 -19.10 10.04
C LEU A 47 23.40 -19.16 11.56
N TRP A 48 23.96 -18.21 12.29
CA TRP A 48 23.85 -18.12 13.75
C TRP A 48 22.56 -17.44 14.23
N SER A 49 21.84 -16.76 13.34
CA SER A 49 20.58 -16.07 13.68
C SER A 49 19.40 -17.05 13.73
N HIS A 50 18.30 -16.64 14.35
CA HIS A 50 17.06 -17.41 14.38
C HIS A 50 16.57 -17.69 12.96
N HIS A 51 16.36 -18.97 12.61
CA HIS A 51 16.13 -19.45 11.25
C HIS A 51 17.24 -19.07 10.24
N GLY A 52 18.51 -19.14 10.66
CA GLY A 52 19.66 -18.85 9.80
C GLY A 52 19.71 -19.66 8.51
N GLY A 53 20.32 -19.09 7.47
CA GLY A 53 20.39 -19.69 6.13
C GLY A 53 19.04 -19.70 5.40
N THR A 54 18.09 -18.84 5.81
CA THR A 54 16.82 -18.63 5.12
C THR A 54 16.74 -17.20 4.57
N TRP A 55 15.93 -17.02 3.53
CA TRP A 55 15.65 -15.72 2.94
C TRP A 55 14.40 -15.11 3.56
N GLY A 56 14.52 -13.89 4.06
CA GLY A 56 13.44 -13.14 4.71
C GLY A 56 13.44 -11.68 4.29
N LEU A 57 12.56 -10.91 4.90
CA LEU A 57 12.48 -9.47 4.73
C LEU A 57 13.49 -8.79 5.67
N PRO A 58 14.10 -7.65 5.28
CA PRO A 58 14.71 -6.75 6.26
C PRO A 58 13.66 -6.35 7.29
N GLY A 59 13.97 -6.50 8.58
CA GLY A 59 12.99 -6.23 9.64
C GLY A 59 13.39 -6.82 10.98
N GLY A 60 12.73 -6.35 12.04
CA GLY A 60 13.04 -6.72 13.40
C GLY A 60 11.94 -6.36 14.40
N ALA A 61 12.33 -6.29 15.67
CA ALA A 61 11.44 -5.95 16.77
C ALA A 61 10.91 -4.52 16.66
N ARG A 62 9.63 -4.36 16.95
CA ARG A 62 8.99 -3.05 17.05
C ARG A 62 9.14 -2.50 18.46
N ASP A 63 9.55 -1.25 18.56
CA ASP A 63 9.55 -0.53 19.84
C ASP A 63 8.13 -0.09 20.22
N SER A 64 7.87 0.10 21.53
CA SER A 64 6.53 0.41 22.07
C SER A 64 5.89 1.67 21.49
N HIS A 65 6.71 2.62 21.04
CA HIS A 65 6.29 3.91 20.50
C HIS A 65 6.17 3.93 18.96
N GLU A 66 6.49 2.83 18.29
CA GLU A 66 6.47 2.73 16.84
C GLU A 66 5.19 2.09 16.32
N ASP A 67 4.73 2.55 15.16
CA ASP A 67 3.84 1.78 14.31
C ASP A 67 4.64 0.83 13.39
N ALA A 68 3.94 -0.04 12.67
CA ALA A 68 4.58 -1.03 11.80
C ALA A 68 5.41 -0.39 10.68
N VAL A 69 4.93 0.71 10.10
CA VAL A 69 5.61 1.40 8.98
C VAL A 69 6.91 2.03 9.47
N THR A 70 6.85 2.74 10.60
CA THR A 70 8.02 3.39 11.22
C THR A 70 9.08 2.35 11.54
N SER A 71 8.69 1.24 12.19
CA SER A 71 9.60 0.16 12.58
C SER A 71 10.21 -0.53 11.36
N ALA A 72 9.41 -0.94 10.36
CA ALA A 72 9.93 -1.62 9.18
C ALA A 72 10.91 -0.75 8.38
N LEU A 73 10.64 0.55 8.26
CA LEU A 73 11.54 1.49 7.58
C LEU A 73 12.82 1.76 8.38
N ARG A 74 12.76 1.80 9.72
CA ARG A 74 13.95 1.92 10.58
C ARG A 74 14.84 0.69 10.43
N GLU A 75 14.28 -0.50 10.60
CA GLU A 75 15.02 -1.76 10.46
C GLU A 75 15.65 -1.90 9.06
N ALA A 76 14.92 -1.58 8.00
CA ALA A 76 15.45 -1.63 6.64
C ALA A 76 16.64 -0.67 6.42
N ARG A 77 16.64 0.51 7.07
CA ARG A 77 17.80 1.42 7.05
C ARG A 77 18.97 0.86 7.85
N GLU A 78 18.72 0.28 9.02
CA GLU A 78 19.73 -0.29 9.91
C GLU A 78 20.37 -1.56 9.33
N GLU A 79 19.59 -2.43 8.66
CA GLU A 79 20.05 -3.72 8.16
C GLU A 79 20.52 -3.69 6.69
N ALA A 80 19.89 -2.86 5.85
CA ALA A 80 20.05 -2.90 4.40
C ALA A 80 20.74 -1.66 3.81
N THR A 81 21.18 -0.72 4.62
CA THR A 81 21.77 0.57 4.19
C THR A 81 20.89 1.33 3.19
N LEU A 82 19.56 1.15 3.27
CA LEU A 82 18.63 1.80 2.37
C LEU A 82 18.51 3.30 2.71
N GLY A 83 18.78 4.16 1.73
CA GLY A 83 18.51 5.59 1.83
C GLY A 83 16.99 5.85 1.97
N GLY A 84 16.59 6.77 2.86
CA GLY A 84 15.24 6.85 3.41
C GLY A 84 14.11 7.44 2.55
N ASP A 85 14.34 8.03 1.38
CA ASP A 85 13.35 8.93 0.75
C ASP A 85 13.03 8.51 -0.69
N GLY A 86 12.31 7.47 -0.92
CA GLY A 86 11.96 7.04 -2.28
C GLY A 86 10.99 5.87 -2.31
N PHE A 87 10.51 5.45 -1.14
CA PHE A 87 9.60 4.31 -1.04
C PHE A 87 8.18 4.80 -0.79
N ARG A 88 7.26 4.31 -1.60
CA ARG A 88 5.84 4.54 -1.40
C ARG A 88 5.23 3.34 -0.71
N VAL A 89 4.86 3.51 0.55
CA VAL A 89 4.10 2.47 1.27
C VAL A 89 2.75 2.27 0.61
N GLN A 90 2.41 1.02 0.32
CA GLN A 90 1.14 0.61 -0.31
C GLN A 90 0.16 0.07 0.72
N GLY A 91 0.67 -0.56 1.78
CA GLY A 91 -0.15 -1.10 2.84
C GLY A 91 0.62 -1.97 3.83
N VAL A 92 -0.11 -2.47 4.80
CA VAL A 92 0.40 -3.34 5.86
C VAL A 92 -0.42 -4.62 5.88
N PHE A 93 0.25 -5.75 5.83
CA PHE A 93 -0.35 -7.07 6.05
C PHE A 93 -0.08 -7.49 7.50
N LEU A 94 -1.13 -7.85 8.23
CA LEU A 94 -1.06 -8.30 9.60
C LEU A 94 -1.11 -9.84 9.67
N ASP A 95 -0.08 -10.44 10.27
CA ASP A 95 -0.07 -11.84 10.69
C ASP A 95 -0.20 -11.88 12.22
N ASP A 96 -1.44 -12.07 12.68
CA ASP A 96 -1.80 -12.04 14.10
C ASP A 96 -1.79 -13.46 14.69
N HIS A 97 -0.93 -13.65 15.69
CA HIS A 97 -0.77 -14.93 16.42
C HIS A 97 -1.48 -14.91 17.80
N GLY A 98 -2.25 -13.88 18.09
CA GLY A 98 -2.86 -13.68 19.41
C GLY A 98 -1.83 -13.28 20.46
N GLY A 99 -1.85 -12.00 20.84
CA GLY A 99 -0.89 -11.42 21.79
C GLY A 99 0.50 -11.10 21.21
N TRP A 100 0.80 -11.52 20.00
CA TRP A 100 1.96 -11.15 19.22
C TRP A 100 1.60 -11.10 17.74
N SER A 101 2.20 -10.18 16.99
CA SER A 101 1.96 -10.06 15.55
C SER A 101 3.25 -9.76 14.78
N PHE A 102 3.27 -10.20 13.52
CA PHE A 102 4.24 -9.74 12.53
C PHE A 102 3.52 -8.91 11.48
N GLU A 103 4.04 -7.73 11.19
CA GLU A 103 3.45 -6.81 10.22
C GLU A 103 4.38 -6.66 9.00
N THR A 104 3.92 -7.13 7.84
CA THR A 104 4.63 -6.95 6.58
C THR A 104 4.21 -5.62 5.95
N VAL A 105 5.13 -4.67 5.93
CA VAL A 105 4.95 -3.37 5.26
C VAL A 105 5.33 -3.53 3.79
N ILE A 106 4.36 -3.35 2.91
CA ILE A 106 4.55 -3.44 1.46
C ILE A 106 4.80 -2.04 0.92
N ALA A 107 5.93 -1.85 0.25
CA ALA A 107 6.30 -0.58 -0.34
C ALA A 107 6.83 -0.75 -1.77
N GLU A 108 6.60 0.25 -2.59
CA GLU A 108 7.08 0.36 -3.96
C GLU A 108 8.34 1.21 -4.02
N SER A 109 9.33 0.76 -4.80
CA SER A 109 10.50 1.54 -5.17
C SER A 109 10.47 1.84 -6.67
N ALA A 110 10.74 3.09 -7.04
CA ALA A 110 10.84 3.49 -8.45
C ALA A 110 12.02 2.84 -9.18
N GLU A 111 13.06 2.43 -8.42
CA GLU A 111 14.29 1.84 -8.97
C GLU A 111 14.83 0.73 -8.06
N LEU A 112 15.73 -0.08 -8.61
CA LEU A 112 16.50 -1.06 -7.84
C LEU A 112 17.57 -0.31 -7.02
N VAL A 113 17.18 0.20 -5.85
CA VAL A 113 18.13 0.92 -4.98
C VAL A 113 19.25 0.00 -4.53
N PRO A 114 20.50 0.49 -4.46
CA PRO A 114 21.61 -0.28 -3.91
C PRO A 114 21.33 -0.68 -2.48
N ALA A 115 21.42 -1.98 -2.21
CA ALA A 115 21.24 -2.55 -0.87
C ALA A 115 22.42 -3.45 -0.53
N ARG A 116 22.91 -3.35 0.69
CA ARG A 116 24.03 -4.17 1.20
C ARG A 116 23.78 -4.52 2.66
N PRO A 117 24.22 -5.69 3.13
CA PRO A 117 24.21 -6.00 4.54
C PRO A 117 24.96 -4.92 5.35
N ALA A 118 24.30 -4.32 6.33
CA ALA A 118 24.88 -3.30 7.18
C ALA A 118 25.47 -3.87 8.47
N ASN A 119 25.07 -5.08 8.84
CA ASN A 119 25.51 -5.77 10.06
C ASN A 119 25.77 -7.26 9.78
N SER A 120 26.17 -8.01 10.82
CA SER A 120 26.49 -9.44 10.70
C SER A 120 25.25 -10.35 10.69
N GLU A 121 24.05 -9.82 10.86
CA GLU A 121 22.81 -10.62 10.90
C GLU A 121 22.40 -11.13 9.53
N SER A 122 22.87 -10.49 8.47
CA SER A 122 22.64 -10.88 7.08
C SER A 122 23.95 -11.25 6.39
N THR A 123 23.97 -12.35 5.66
CA THR A 123 25.09 -12.77 4.80
C THR A 123 25.00 -12.18 3.42
N ASP A 124 23.79 -11.91 2.95
CA ASP A 124 23.52 -11.36 1.63
C ASP A 124 22.23 -10.53 1.61
N LEU A 125 22.12 -9.65 0.64
CA LEU A 125 20.98 -8.77 0.42
C LEU A 125 20.83 -8.52 -1.08
N ARG A 126 19.71 -8.98 -1.66
CA ARG A 126 19.50 -8.96 -3.11
C ARG A 126 18.09 -8.61 -3.51
N TRP A 127 17.98 -7.93 -4.62
CA TRP A 127 16.77 -7.88 -5.40
C TRP A 127 16.60 -9.19 -6.16
N LEU A 128 15.55 -9.93 -5.82
CA LEU A 128 15.19 -11.20 -6.45
C LEU A 128 13.94 -11.02 -7.31
N PRO A 129 13.97 -11.38 -8.59
CA PRO A 129 12.74 -11.46 -9.38
C PRO A 129 11.82 -12.51 -8.76
N LEU A 130 10.52 -12.25 -8.74
CA LEU A 130 9.55 -13.11 -8.07
C LEU A 130 9.62 -14.60 -8.45
N PRO A 131 9.85 -14.97 -9.72
CA PRO A 131 10.00 -16.37 -10.09
C PRO A 131 11.17 -17.09 -9.40
N GLU A 132 12.24 -16.38 -9.04
CA GLU A 132 13.38 -16.97 -8.34
C GLU A 132 13.12 -17.19 -6.85
N LEU A 133 12.15 -16.50 -6.28
CA LEU A 133 11.83 -16.61 -4.85
C LEU A 133 11.33 -18.01 -4.48
N THR A 134 10.62 -18.67 -5.39
CA THR A 134 10.07 -20.03 -5.16
C THR A 134 11.15 -21.11 -5.02
N GLY A 135 12.36 -20.85 -5.53
CA GLY A 135 13.52 -21.76 -5.41
C GLY A 135 14.34 -21.53 -4.15
N ARG A 136 14.03 -20.51 -3.35
CA ARG A 136 14.79 -20.15 -2.15
C ARG A 136 14.17 -20.80 -0.90
N LYS A 137 15.03 -21.11 0.08
CA LYS A 137 14.57 -21.50 1.41
C LYS A 137 14.11 -20.24 2.15
N LEU A 138 12.81 -19.97 2.14
CA LEU A 138 12.24 -18.80 2.80
C LEU A 138 12.20 -18.97 4.33
N HIS A 139 12.27 -17.86 5.06
CA HIS A 139 11.97 -17.82 6.48
C HIS A 139 10.57 -18.40 6.73
N PRO A 140 10.38 -19.34 7.71
CA PRO A 140 9.10 -20.05 7.86
C PRO A 140 7.88 -19.13 8.00
N GLY A 141 7.96 -18.08 8.81
CA GLY A 141 6.87 -17.10 8.97
C GLY A 141 6.54 -16.37 7.65
N PHE A 142 7.56 -15.98 6.89
CA PHE A 142 7.34 -15.37 5.58
C PHE A 142 6.75 -16.35 4.57
N ALA A 143 7.24 -17.59 4.54
CA ALA A 143 6.71 -18.64 3.66
C ALA A 143 5.23 -18.93 3.93
N ALA A 144 4.83 -18.95 5.20
CA ALA A 144 3.44 -19.19 5.61
C ALA A 144 2.46 -18.12 5.15
N THR A 145 2.91 -16.87 5.02
CA THR A 145 2.07 -15.72 4.64
C THR A 145 2.23 -15.31 3.18
N TRP A 146 3.25 -15.82 2.49
CA TRP A 146 3.66 -15.37 1.16
C TRP A 146 2.53 -15.37 0.12
N ASP A 147 1.75 -16.44 0.03
CA ASP A 147 0.67 -16.52 -0.96
C ASP A 147 -0.41 -15.45 -0.76
N ARG A 148 -0.63 -15.01 0.47
CA ARG A 148 -1.55 -13.90 0.79
C ARG A 148 -0.92 -12.55 0.50
N VAL A 149 0.33 -12.34 0.94
CA VAL A 149 1.08 -11.10 0.77
C VAL A 149 1.34 -10.80 -0.71
N ARG A 150 1.73 -11.82 -1.49
CA ARG A 150 2.03 -11.64 -2.93
C ARG A 150 0.83 -11.16 -3.74
N ALA A 151 -0.39 -11.41 -3.27
CA ALA A 151 -1.60 -10.93 -3.94
C ALA A 151 -1.76 -9.40 -3.83
N ALA A 152 -1.10 -8.77 -2.84
CA ALA A 152 -1.18 -7.34 -2.55
C ALA A 152 0.07 -6.54 -2.96
N ILE A 153 1.03 -7.14 -3.69
CA ILE A 153 2.26 -6.42 -4.09
C ILE A 153 2.09 -5.50 -5.29
N ARG A 154 1.02 -5.67 -6.06
CA ARG A 154 0.75 -4.80 -7.21
C ARG A 154 0.28 -3.44 -6.71
N PRO A 155 0.88 -2.34 -7.19
CA PRO A 155 0.38 -1.01 -6.88
C PRO A 155 -1.08 -0.85 -7.31
N GLU A 156 -1.85 -0.11 -6.51
CA GLU A 156 -3.26 0.14 -6.81
C GLU A 156 -3.53 1.64 -6.88
N THR A 157 -4.28 2.03 -7.93
CA THR A 157 -4.74 3.40 -8.13
C THR A 157 -6.27 3.42 -8.19
N ILE A 158 -6.89 4.25 -7.35
CA ILE A 158 -8.33 4.51 -7.38
C ILE A 158 -8.56 5.83 -8.11
N VAL A 159 -9.35 5.79 -9.19
CA VAL A 159 -9.75 6.98 -9.95
C VAL A 159 -11.19 7.30 -9.64
N LEU A 160 -11.45 8.48 -9.14
CA LEU A 160 -12.77 8.95 -8.72
C LEU A 160 -13.39 9.83 -9.80
N ASP A 161 -14.54 9.41 -10.33
CA ASP A 161 -15.47 10.25 -11.07
C ASP A 161 -16.25 11.13 -10.07
N VAL A 162 -15.66 12.27 -9.74
CA VAL A 162 -16.15 13.12 -8.65
C VAL A 162 -17.55 13.66 -8.94
N ALA A 163 -17.85 14.03 -10.18
CA ALA A 163 -19.17 14.53 -10.57
C ALA A 163 -20.26 13.47 -10.34
N ASN A 164 -19.98 12.23 -10.71
CA ASN A 164 -20.88 11.10 -10.54
C ASN A 164 -21.08 10.73 -9.04
N ILE A 165 -19.99 10.75 -8.26
CA ILE A 165 -20.04 10.46 -6.81
C ILE A 165 -20.86 11.52 -6.07
N ILE A 166 -20.66 12.81 -6.35
CA ILE A 166 -21.45 13.90 -5.75
C ILE A 166 -22.93 13.78 -6.13
N GLY A 167 -23.22 13.47 -7.40
CA GLY A 167 -24.57 13.23 -7.85
C GLY A 167 -25.25 12.08 -7.11
N ALA A 168 -24.52 10.99 -6.85
CA ALA A 168 -25.00 9.83 -6.11
C ALA A 168 -25.17 10.09 -4.62
N ARG A 169 -24.34 10.95 -4.02
CA ARG A 169 -24.44 11.38 -2.61
C ARG A 169 -25.70 12.21 -2.37
N ALA A 170 -26.17 12.93 -3.40
CA ALA A 170 -27.42 13.69 -3.44
C ALA A 170 -27.61 14.66 -2.26
N GLU A 171 -26.55 15.26 -1.75
CA GLU A 171 -26.64 16.31 -0.72
C GLU A 171 -27.52 17.48 -1.23
N HIS A 172 -28.44 17.95 -0.39
CA HIS A 172 -29.33 19.03 -0.80
C HIS A 172 -28.53 20.29 -1.21
N GLY A 173 -28.79 20.77 -2.43
CA GLY A 173 -28.16 22.03 -2.91
C GLY A 173 -26.75 21.87 -3.51
N TRP A 174 -26.19 20.66 -3.65
CA TRP A 174 -24.86 20.43 -4.23
C TRP A 174 -24.69 21.07 -5.62
N TRP A 175 -25.76 21.13 -6.41
CA TRP A 175 -25.76 21.75 -7.76
C TRP A 175 -25.60 23.26 -7.75
N LYS A 176 -25.86 23.94 -6.58
CA LYS A 176 -25.68 25.39 -6.39
C LYS A 176 -24.25 25.74 -5.98
N ASP A 177 -23.59 24.84 -5.28
CA ASP A 177 -22.22 24.98 -4.79
C ASP A 177 -21.42 23.70 -5.09
N ARG A 178 -21.13 23.47 -6.37
CA ARG A 178 -20.37 22.29 -6.81
C ARG A 178 -18.96 22.27 -6.26
N LEU A 179 -18.30 23.41 -6.22
CA LEU A 179 -16.94 23.53 -5.69
C LEU A 179 -16.88 23.15 -4.20
N GLY A 180 -17.77 23.73 -3.37
CA GLY A 180 -17.81 23.40 -1.96
C GLY A 180 -18.19 21.94 -1.68
N ALA A 181 -19.16 21.37 -2.43
CA ALA A 181 -19.53 19.97 -2.32
C ALA A 181 -18.34 19.04 -2.69
N THR A 182 -17.60 19.39 -3.76
CA THR A 182 -16.39 18.64 -4.16
C THR A 182 -15.32 18.70 -3.09
N THR A 183 -15.00 19.89 -2.59
CA THR A 183 -13.97 20.07 -1.57
C THR A 183 -14.29 19.27 -0.31
N ARG A 184 -15.53 19.33 0.19
CA ARG A 184 -15.98 18.52 1.35
C ARG A 184 -15.81 17.03 1.11
N LEU A 185 -16.31 16.52 -0.02
CA LEU A 185 -16.18 15.10 -0.36
C LEU A 185 -14.71 14.66 -0.39
N LEU A 186 -13.85 15.41 -1.08
CA LEU A 186 -12.45 15.03 -1.22
C LEU A 186 -11.65 15.17 0.07
N THR A 187 -11.98 16.11 0.95
CA THR A 187 -11.40 16.18 2.30
C THR A 187 -11.77 14.93 3.11
N GLU A 188 -13.04 14.53 3.08
CA GLU A 188 -13.48 13.28 3.76
C GLU A 188 -12.79 12.04 3.17
N VAL A 189 -12.60 11.98 1.84
CA VAL A 189 -11.89 10.87 1.17
C VAL A 189 -10.41 10.84 1.56
N ALA A 190 -9.76 12.00 1.69
CA ALA A 190 -8.36 12.07 2.07
C ALA A 190 -8.08 11.55 3.50
N GLU A 191 -9.07 11.66 4.38
CA GLU A 191 -9.01 11.17 5.77
C GLU A 191 -9.50 9.72 5.90
N LEU A 192 -10.08 9.16 4.83
CA LEU A 192 -10.71 7.84 4.87
C LEU A 192 -9.66 6.73 4.88
N ARG A 193 -9.80 5.81 5.84
CA ARG A 193 -9.10 4.52 5.82
C ARG A 193 -9.89 3.52 5.00
N LEU A 194 -9.49 3.38 3.74
CA LEU A 194 -10.09 2.40 2.83
C LEU A 194 -9.81 0.97 3.30
N THR A 195 -10.80 0.10 3.17
CA THR A 195 -10.65 -1.32 3.50
C THR A 195 -10.12 -2.11 2.31
N HIS A 196 -9.28 -3.11 2.59
CA HIS A 196 -8.74 -4.04 1.60
C HIS A 196 -8.95 -5.49 2.07
N PRO A 197 -9.23 -6.45 1.17
CA PRO A 197 -9.54 -7.83 1.59
C PRO A 197 -8.37 -8.58 2.24
N VAL A 198 -7.13 -8.14 2.00
CA VAL A 198 -5.91 -8.81 2.47
C VAL A 198 -5.14 -7.96 3.47
N LEU A 199 -5.09 -6.63 3.28
CA LEU A 199 -4.28 -5.73 4.08
C LEU A 199 -5.07 -5.21 5.28
N SER A 200 -4.41 -5.11 6.44
CA SER A 200 -4.94 -4.45 7.64
C SER A 200 -4.97 -2.93 7.51
N GLN A 201 -4.02 -2.38 6.73
CA GLN A 201 -4.00 -0.98 6.33
C GLN A 201 -3.68 -0.90 4.84
N TRP A 202 -4.40 -0.06 4.11
CA TRP A 202 -4.24 0.08 2.67
C TRP A 202 -4.11 1.56 2.28
N PHE A 203 -3.09 1.86 1.49
CA PHE A 203 -2.72 3.21 1.06
C PHE A 203 -2.65 3.28 -0.47
N PRO A 204 -3.78 3.15 -1.19
CA PRO A 204 -3.80 3.27 -2.65
C PRO A 204 -3.43 4.69 -3.09
N ARG A 205 -3.02 4.85 -4.34
CA ARG A 205 -3.03 6.17 -4.97
C ARG A 205 -4.48 6.55 -5.25
N VAL A 206 -4.89 7.75 -4.86
CA VAL A 206 -6.24 8.25 -5.14
C VAL A 206 -6.14 9.44 -6.07
N VAL A 207 -6.79 9.34 -7.24
CA VAL A 207 -6.86 10.40 -8.25
C VAL A 207 -8.31 10.83 -8.38
N ALA A 208 -8.59 12.08 -8.04
CA ALA A 208 -9.93 12.68 -8.13
C ALA A 208 -10.04 13.53 -9.38
N VAL A 209 -10.87 13.12 -10.34
CA VAL A 209 -11.11 13.88 -11.56
C VAL A 209 -12.26 14.85 -11.34
N VAL A 210 -12.00 16.14 -11.53
CA VAL A 210 -12.96 17.22 -11.35
C VAL A 210 -13.21 17.97 -12.66
N GLU A 211 -14.45 18.40 -12.89
CA GLU A 211 -14.85 19.09 -14.12
C GLU A 211 -15.77 20.30 -13.85
N GLY A 212 -16.03 21.10 -14.87
CA GLY A 212 -16.94 22.25 -14.80
C GLY A 212 -16.54 23.23 -13.71
N ALA A 213 -17.49 23.63 -12.86
CA ALA A 213 -17.26 24.56 -11.76
C ALA A 213 -16.35 24.00 -10.66
N ALA A 214 -16.17 22.68 -10.59
CA ALA A 214 -15.29 22.04 -9.62
C ALA A 214 -13.80 22.06 -10.04
N ARG A 215 -13.44 22.51 -11.24
CA ARG A 215 -12.04 22.60 -11.69
C ARG A 215 -11.14 23.45 -10.79
N SER A 216 -11.72 24.38 -10.05
CA SER A 216 -11.01 25.24 -9.12
C SER A 216 -10.83 24.61 -7.73
N THR A 217 -11.10 23.31 -7.58
CA THR A 217 -10.86 22.58 -6.31
C THR A 217 -9.38 22.72 -5.94
N PRO A 218 -9.06 23.16 -4.71
CA PRO A 218 -7.68 23.29 -4.26
C PRO A 218 -7.01 21.91 -4.15
N GLU A 219 -5.68 21.92 -4.06
CA GLU A 219 -4.92 20.73 -3.69
C GLU A 219 -5.38 20.19 -2.33
N ILE A 220 -5.51 18.88 -2.23
CA ILE A 220 -5.91 18.19 -0.99
C ILE A 220 -4.82 17.19 -0.67
N THR A 221 -4.23 17.34 0.51
CA THR A 221 -3.18 16.40 0.98
C THR A 221 -3.74 14.98 1.03
N GLY A 222 -2.97 14.03 0.52
CA GLY A 222 -3.34 12.61 0.53
C GLY A 222 -4.00 12.09 -0.74
N LEU A 223 -4.39 12.97 -1.70
CA LEU A 223 -4.90 12.57 -3.01
C LEU A 223 -4.49 13.56 -4.11
N GLN A 224 -4.51 13.08 -5.35
CA GLN A 224 -4.23 13.89 -6.52
C GLN A 224 -5.54 14.44 -7.11
N VAL A 225 -5.66 15.76 -7.23
CA VAL A 225 -6.80 16.39 -7.91
C VAL A 225 -6.42 16.70 -9.36
N VAL A 226 -7.17 16.17 -10.32
CA VAL A 226 -6.98 16.41 -11.75
C VAL A 226 -8.17 17.17 -12.32
N ALA A 227 -7.93 18.41 -12.74
CA ALA A 227 -8.94 19.24 -13.41
C ALA A 227 -9.02 18.84 -14.90
N ALA A 228 -10.12 18.25 -15.32
CA ALA A 228 -10.36 17.88 -16.71
C ALA A 228 -10.39 19.12 -17.60
N THR A 229 -9.64 19.16 -18.68
CA THR A 229 -9.66 20.26 -19.65
C THR A 229 -10.94 20.28 -20.48
N GLY A 230 -11.52 19.10 -20.71
CA GLY A 230 -12.77 18.84 -21.42
C GLY A 230 -13.76 18.07 -20.55
N SER A 231 -14.16 16.91 -21.03
CA SER A 231 -15.00 15.95 -20.33
C SER A 231 -14.23 15.25 -19.21
N GLY A 232 -14.86 15.06 -18.05
CA GLY A 232 -14.31 14.25 -16.97
C GLY A 232 -14.08 12.79 -17.38
N ASP A 233 -15.01 12.24 -18.16
CA ASP A 233 -14.91 10.88 -18.69
C ASP A 233 -13.64 10.67 -19.52
N ASP A 234 -13.34 11.61 -20.43
CA ASP A 234 -12.16 11.51 -21.29
C ASP A 234 -10.88 11.61 -20.46
N ALA A 235 -10.85 12.52 -19.47
CA ALA A 235 -9.73 12.63 -18.55
C ALA A 235 -9.52 11.35 -17.72
N ILE A 236 -10.59 10.68 -17.28
CA ILE A 236 -10.52 9.40 -16.59
C ILE A 236 -9.94 8.31 -17.49
N VAL A 237 -10.42 8.21 -18.72
CA VAL A 237 -9.91 7.24 -19.71
C VAL A 237 -8.42 7.48 -20.01
N ASP A 238 -8.01 8.75 -20.17
CA ASP A 238 -6.62 9.11 -20.39
C ASP A 238 -5.72 8.71 -19.21
N ILE A 239 -6.19 8.94 -17.97
CA ILE A 239 -5.49 8.54 -16.75
C ILE A 239 -5.31 7.02 -16.72
N VAL A 240 -6.39 6.27 -16.94
CA VAL A 240 -6.37 4.80 -16.96
C VAL A 240 -5.41 4.27 -18.04
N GLY A 241 -5.42 4.89 -19.23
CA GLY A 241 -4.53 4.52 -20.33
C GLY A 241 -3.04 4.77 -20.09
N GLN A 242 -2.69 5.63 -19.11
CA GLN A 242 -1.30 5.95 -18.75
C GLN A 242 -0.76 5.10 -17.60
N VAL A 243 -1.61 4.33 -16.93
CA VAL A 243 -1.21 3.45 -15.84
C VAL A 243 -0.36 2.30 -16.37
N LYS A 244 0.63 1.90 -15.58
CA LYS A 244 1.53 0.80 -15.97
C LYS A 244 0.79 -0.53 -16.02
N PRO A 245 1.15 -1.46 -16.93
CA PRO A 245 0.43 -2.74 -17.08
C PRO A 245 0.39 -3.63 -15.82
N TRP A 246 1.33 -3.41 -14.90
CA TRP A 246 1.38 -4.17 -13.64
C TRP A 246 0.64 -3.48 -12.48
N GLU A 247 0.15 -2.26 -12.65
CA GLU A 247 -0.69 -1.59 -11.65
C GLU A 247 -2.15 -2.04 -11.82
N ARG A 248 -2.88 -2.06 -10.70
CA ARG A 248 -4.34 -2.24 -10.71
C ARG A 248 -5.01 -0.88 -10.66
N VAL A 249 -6.04 -0.72 -11.45
CA VAL A 249 -6.85 0.51 -11.45
C VAL A 249 -8.29 0.18 -11.12
N LEU A 250 -8.83 0.89 -10.13
CA LEU A 250 -10.24 0.87 -9.79
C LEU A 250 -10.85 2.23 -10.12
N VAL A 251 -11.82 2.26 -11.04
CA VAL A 251 -12.58 3.48 -11.36
C VAL A 251 -13.90 3.48 -10.61
N VAL A 252 -14.17 4.53 -9.86
CA VAL A 252 -15.43 4.68 -9.09
C VAL A 252 -16.38 5.58 -9.86
N THR A 253 -17.34 4.97 -10.55
CA THR A 253 -18.38 5.65 -11.33
C THR A 253 -19.66 4.79 -11.46
N ALA A 254 -20.81 5.40 -11.69
CA ALA A 254 -22.03 4.71 -12.09
C ALA A 254 -22.32 4.83 -13.60
N ASP A 255 -21.55 5.65 -14.32
CA ASP A 255 -21.72 5.81 -15.76
C ASP A 255 -21.37 4.53 -16.51
N ARG A 256 -22.38 3.95 -17.21
CA ARG A 256 -22.22 2.68 -17.91
C ARG A 256 -21.22 2.79 -19.07
N ARG A 257 -21.27 3.89 -19.82
CA ARG A 257 -20.39 4.10 -20.97
C ARG A 257 -18.95 4.30 -20.55
N LEU A 258 -18.74 5.03 -19.46
CA LEU A 258 -17.40 5.20 -18.89
C LEU A 258 -16.85 3.85 -18.37
N LYS A 259 -17.68 3.04 -17.68
CA LYS A 259 -17.29 1.69 -17.23
C LYS A 259 -16.85 0.81 -18.40
N GLU A 260 -17.58 0.81 -19.51
CA GLU A 260 -17.21 0.04 -20.70
C GLU A 260 -15.84 0.50 -21.25
N ARG A 261 -15.63 1.81 -21.40
CA ARG A 261 -14.37 2.39 -21.92
C ARG A 261 -13.16 2.05 -21.06
N VAL A 262 -13.28 2.14 -19.72
CA VAL A 262 -12.14 1.87 -18.82
C VAL A 262 -11.90 0.36 -18.67
N ALA A 263 -12.93 -0.47 -18.76
CA ALA A 263 -12.78 -1.93 -18.75
C ALA A 263 -12.01 -2.44 -19.99
N GLU A 264 -12.18 -1.82 -21.16
CA GLU A 264 -11.39 -2.11 -22.36
C GLU A 264 -9.87 -1.85 -22.15
N LEU A 265 -9.52 -0.97 -21.21
CA LEU A 265 -8.16 -0.68 -20.80
C LEU A 265 -7.69 -1.55 -19.61
N GLY A 266 -8.51 -2.48 -19.14
CA GLY A 266 -8.20 -3.40 -18.05
C GLY A 266 -8.47 -2.88 -16.65
N ALA A 267 -9.15 -1.74 -16.49
CA ALA A 267 -9.54 -1.24 -15.18
C ALA A 267 -10.76 -1.98 -14.61
N GLU A 268 -10.76 -2.17 -13.30
CA GLU A 268 -11.93 -2.60 -12.54
C GLU A 268 -12.84 -1.41 -12.25
N THR A 269 -14.11 -1.65 -12.01
CA THR A 269 -15.07 -0.56 -11.76
C THR A 269 -15.96 -0.85 -10.56
N GLU A 270 -16.15 0.19 -9.73
CA GLU A 270 -17.10 0.19 -8.63
C GLU A 270 -18.10 1.35 -8.75
N GLY A 271 -19.25 1.19 -8.10
CA GLY A 271 -20.23 2.28 -8.06
C GLY A 271 -19.94 3.26 -6.93
N PRO A 272 -20.46 4.51 -7.00
CA PRO A 272 -20.29 5.52 -5.95
C PRO A 272 -20.68 5.04 -4.54
N ARG A 273 -21.66 4.13 -4.44
CA ARG A 273 -22.10 3.57 -3.15
C ARG A 273 -21.00 2.80 -2.43
N TRP A 274 -20.09 2.16 -3.18
CA TRP A 274 -18.92 1.48 -2.59
C TRP A 274 -18.08 2.46 -1.77
N LEU A 275 -17.72 3.61 -2.33
CA LEU A 275 -16.95 4.65 -1.62
C LEU A 275 -17.77 5.30 -0.49
N LEU A 276 -19.00 5.69 -0.78
CA LEU A 276 -19.87 6.36 0.20
C LEU A 276 -20.17 5.49 1.43
N SER A 277 -20.26 4.16 1.25
CA SER A 277 -20.44 3.24 2.37
C SER A 277 -19.22 3.17 3.30
N GLN A 278 -18.02 3.42 2.78
CA GLN A 278 -16.80 3.46 3.58
C GLN A 278 -16.68 4.78 4.34
N LEU A 279 -17.09 5.91 3.75
CA LEU A 279 -17.18 7.21 4.42
C LEU A 279 -18.13 7.18 5.63
N GLY A 280 -19.21 6.39 5.57
CA GLY A 280 -20.15 6.21 6.68
C GLY A 280 -19.58 5.41 7.85
N ARG A 281 -18.70 4.45 7.60
CA ARG A 281 -18.08 3.58 8.63
C ARG A 281 -16.97 4.27 9.44
N GLY A 282 -16.34 5.30 8.88
CA GLY A 282 -15.26 6.03 9.55
C GLY A 282 -15.75 7.06 10.58
N ARG A 283 -17.08 7.16 10.81
CA ARG A 283 -17.69 8.11 11.76
C ARG A 283 -18.21 7.45 13.05
N ASP A 284 -18.13 6.13 13.15
CA ASP A 284 -18.46 5.34 14.34
C ASP A 284 -17.16 4.95 15.07
#